data_4c89124366ab31c0529c0c4616de3d6e
#
_entry.id   4c89124366ab31c0529c0c4616de3d6e
#
_cell.length_a   1.000
_cell.length_b   1.000
_cell.length_c   1.000
_cell.angle_alpha   90.00
_cell.angle_beta   90.00
_cell.angle_gamma   90.00
#
_symmetry.space_group_name_H-M   'P 1'
#
loop_
_entity.id
_entity.type
_entity.pdbx_description
1 polymer ?
#
loop_
_entity_poly.entity_id
_entity_poly.type
_entity_poly.pdbx_seq_one_letter_code
_entity_poly.pdbx_strand_id
1 'polypeptide(L)'
;MSNYPNFKEFYDTKLLPDLKILDKERKQVDRRVIIIGIITFIIFVAVAKLVPSSIKNLSAILQVTTVIFGFILISAVSKNYRLNFKTKIITKITGFADESITYSPGGTVSQDEFINSSIFKQLCNSFKGEDHFHGKIDKTAIEFSEVVARHRTTSGTGSKRKEHYTTIFKGVFFVADFNKHFKTHTLVLPDTAEKLFGKIGQNLQSMSFTRGELIKLEDPEFEKEFCVYSDDQIEARYILSPALMQRIVEFKRKWNTKVYLSFRDSKVYIAIKLNKNLFETRLFKSIVDYAFIEENIRFLVLLIGIVEDLNLNTRIWTKQ
;
A
#
# COMPACT_ATOMS: atom_id res chain seq x y z
N MET A 1 18.00 3.81 -17.05
CA MET A 1 18.98 4.86 -16.70
C MET A 1 18.22 5.84 -15.82
N SER A 2 18.75 6.23 -14.66
CA SER A 2 18.04 7.07 -13.68
C SER A 2 17.70 8.42 -14.30
N ASN A 3 16.42 8.78 -14.31
CA ASN A 3 15.93 10.10 -14.75
C ASN A 3 16.32 11.23 -13.78
N TYR A 4 17.23 10.96 -12.81
CA TYR A 4 17.69 11.91 -11.80
C TYR A 4 19.19 12.12 -11.93
N PRO A 5 19.65 13.07 -12.74
CA PRO A 5 21.06 13.26 -13.04
C PRO A 5 21.94 13.52 -11.79
N ASN A 6 21.35 14.02 -10.71
CA ASN A 6 22.08 14.33 -9.47
C ASN A 6 21.89 13.31 -8.34
N PHE A 7 21.16 12.19 -8.56
CA PHE A 7 20.90 11.26 -7.47
C PHE A 7 22.15 10.53 -6.98
N LYS A 8 23.10 10.22 -7.86
CA LYS A 8 24.36 9.59 -7.48
C LYS A 8 25.18 10.48 -6.54
N GLU A 9 25.26 11.76 -6.84
CA GLU A 9 25.94 12.74 -5.99
C GLU A 9 25.24 12.90 -4.63
N PHE A 10 23.90 13.00 -4.64
CA PHE A 10 23.09 13.02 -3.42
C PHE A 10 23.27 11.76 -2.57
N TYR A 11 23.28 10.58 -3.18
CA TYR A 11 23.57 9.32 -2.51
C TYR A 11 24.95 9.37 -1.84
N ASP A 12 25.99 9.74 -2.58
CA ASP A 12 27.37 9.72 -2.08
C ASP A 12 27.61 10.77 -0.98
N THR A 13 27.01 11.97 -1.09
CA THR A 13 27.23 13.08 -0.16
C THR A 13 26.27 13.10 1.02
N LYS A 14 24.99 12.78 0.83
CA LYS A 14 23.93 12.97 1.84
C LYS A 14 23.41 11.68 2.46
N LEU A 15 23.37 10.56 1.71
CA LEU A 15 22.84 9.30 2.21
C LEU A 15 23.92 8.35 2.71
N LEU A 16 25.05 8.24 2.02
CA LEU A 16 26.09 7.26 2.32
C LEU A 16 26.64 7.36 3.76
N PRO A 17 26.86 8.54 4.36
CA PRO A 17 27.28 8.63 5.76
C PRO A 17 26.28 7.99 6.72
N ASP A 18 24.98 8.29 6.57
CA ASP A 18 23.93 7.72 7.42
C ASP A 18 23.74 6.23 7.17
N LEU A 19 23.82 5.80 5.91
CA LEU A 19 23.74 4.40 5.55
C LEU A 19 24.87 3.58 6.21
N LYS A 20 26.10 4.10 6.28
CA LYS A 20 27.21 3.44 6.99
C LYS A 20 26.95 3.32 8.49
N ILE A 21 26.35 4.33 9.12
CA ILE A 21 25.98 4.30 10.54
C ILE A 21 24.88 3.24 10.76
N LEU A 22 23.83 3.29 9.96
CA LEU A 22 22.72 2.35 10.04
C LEU A 22 23.12 0.90 9.69
N ASP A 23 24.12 0.70 8.81
CA ASP A 23 24.63 -0.65 8.51
C ASP A 23 25.40 -1.26 9.69
N LYS A 24 26.06 -0.42 10.51
CA LYS A 24 26.64 -0.88 11.79
C LYS A 24 25.53 -1.28 12.78
N GLU A 25 24.46 -0.48 12.89
CA GLU A 25 23.29 -0.80 13.71
C GLU A 25 22.65 -2.11 13.21
N ARG A 26 22.46 -2.26 11.91
CA ARG A 26 21.96 -3.50 11.29
C ARG A 26 22.75 -4.73 11.71
N LYS A 27 24.09 -4.68 11.63
CA LYS A 27 24.96 -5.80 12.04
C LYS A 27 24.76 -6.19 13.50
N GLN A 28 24.51 -5.22 14.37
CA GLN A 28 24.20 -5.51 15.78
C GLN A 28 22.82 -6.17 15.91
N VAL A 29 21.82 -5.66 15.17
CA VAL A 29 20.48 -6.27 15.14
C VAL A 29 20.54 -7.68 14.58
N ASP A 30 21.27 -7.91 13.48
CA ASP A 30 21.45 -9.24 12.88
C ASP A 30 22.02 -10.25 13.87
N ARG A 31 23.07 -9.85 14.62
CA ARG A 31 23.65 -10.70 15.69
C ARG A 31 22.61 -11.05 16.74
N ARG A 32 21.83 -10.07 17.22
CA ARG A 32 20.78 -10.30 18.23
C ARG A 32 19.69 -11.22 17.68
N VAL A 33 19.26 -11.04 16.44
CA VAL A 33 18.28 -11.90 15.76
C VAL A 33 18.78 -13.34 15.66
N ILE A 34 20.05 -13.54 15.28
CA ILE A 34 20.67 -14.88 15.24
C ILE A 34 20.68 -15.52 16.63
N ILE A 35 21.10 -14.79 17.67
CA ILE A 35 21.13 -15.30 19.05
C ILE A 35 19.72 -15.67 19.51
N ILE A 36 18.72 -14.82 19.28
CA ILE A 36 17.31 -15.12 19.62
C ILE A 36 16.84 -16.37 18.87
N GLY A 37 17.17 -16.48 17.58
CA GLY A 37 16.83 -17.66 16.77
C GLY A 37 17.45 -18.96 17.34
N ILE A 38 18.72 -18.93 17.71
CA ILE A 38 19.42 -20.09 18.31
C ILE A 38 18.78 -20.46 19.64
N ILE A 39 18.53 -19.49 20.52
CA ILE A 39 17.91 -19.73 21.84
C ILE A 39 16.50 -20.31 21.66
N THR A 40 15.69 -19.71 20.76
CA THR A 40 14.35 -20.20 20.45
C THR A 40 14.39 -21.65 19.94
N PHE A 41 15.34 -21.98 19.08
CA PHE A 41 15.52 -23.34 18.57
C PHE A 41 15.94 -24.33 19.67
N ILE A 42 16.86 -23.94 20.55
CA ILE A 42 17.30 -24.80 21.67
C ILE A 42 16.11 -25.08 22.60
N ILE A 43 15.33 -24.06 22.96
CA ILE A 43 14.13 -24.22 23.80
C ILE A 43 13.10 -25.12 23.12
N PHE A 44 12.87 -24.91 21.82
CA PHE A 44 11.95 -25.74 21.03
C PHE A 44 12.33 -27.22 21.07
N VAL A 45 13.62 -27.55 20.86
CA VAL A 45 14.13 -28.93 20.92
C VAL A 45 14.08 -29.48 22.35
N ALA A 46 14.40 -28.66 23.35
CA ALA A 46 14.33 -29.09 24.77
C ALA A 46 12.90 -29.45 25.17
N VAL A 47 11.90 -28.62 24.78
CA VAL A 47 10.48 -28.92 25.00
C VAL A 47 10.08 -30.23 24.33
N ALA A 48 10.54 -30.47 23.09
CA ALA A 48 10.23 -31.71 22.36
C ALA A 48 10.79 -32.98 23.05
N LYS A 49 11.94 -32.86 23.71
CA LYS A 49 12.60 -34.00 24.37
C LYS A 49 12.19 -34.20 25.84
N LEU A 50 11.97 -33.14 26.57
CA LEU A 50 11.73 -33.17 28.00
C LEU A 50 10.26 -33.37 28.38
N VAL A 51 9.32 -32.98 27.53
CA VAL A 51 7.89 -33.16 27.79
C VAL A 51 7.48 -34.60 27.43
N PRO A 52 6.93 -35.37 28.41
CA PRO A 52 6.54 -36.75 28.19
C PRO A 52 5.54 -36.93 27.03
N SER A 53 5.65 -38.03 26.31
CA SER A 53 4.77 -38.34 25.18
C SER A 53 3.29 -38.55 25.58
N SER A 54 3.03 -38.78 26.88
CA SER A 54 1.66 -38.85 27.44
C SER A 54 0.90 -37.53 27.37
N ILE A 55 1.60 -36.38 27.25
CA ILE A 55 1.01 -35.04 27.19
C ILE A 55 1.42 -34.30 25.88
N LYS A 56 1.32 -34.98 24.75
CA LYS A 56 1.69 -34.44 23.41
C LYS A 56 1.05 -33.07 23.09
N ASN A 57 -0.21 -32.87 23.50
CA ASN A 57 -0.90 -31.61 23.25
C ASN A 57 -0.22 -30.42 24.00
N LEU A 58 0.25 -30.65 25.22
CA LEU A 58 0.98 -29.64 26.01
C LEU A 58 2.33 -29.32 25.33
N SER A 59 3.05 -30.36 24.88
CA SER A 59 4.31 -30.17 24.14
C SER A 59 4.11 -29.32 22.90
N ALA A 60 3.09 -29.61 22.09
CA ALA A 60 2.77 -28.85 20.88
C ALA A 60 2.43 -27.38 21.19
N ILE A 61 1.65 -27.13 22.24
CA ILE A 61 1.31 -25.77 22.68
C ILE A 61 2.58 -25.02 23.10
N LEU A 62 3.44 -25.63 23.93
CA LEU A 62 4.69 -25.01 24.38
C LEU A 62 5.65 -24.71 23.22
N GLN A 63 5.74 -25.59 22.23
CA GLN A 63 6.55 -25.36 21.03
C GLN A 63 6.03 -24.17 20.21
N VAL A 64 4.71 -24.12 19.96
CA VAL A 64 4.08 -23.01 19.22
C VAL A 64 4.28 -21.68 19.97
N THR A 65 4.06 -21.66 21.29
CA THR A 65 4.27 -20.44 22.09
C THR A 65 5.73 -19.99 22.10
N THR A 66 6.70 -20.93 22.15
CA THR A 66 8.13 -20.60 22.04
C THR A 66 8.46 -19.92 20.71
N VAL A 67 7.95 -20.44 19.59
CA VAL A 67 8.17 -19.85 18.28
C VAL A 67 7.54 -18.45 18.18
N ILE A 68 6.29 -18.30 18.66
CA ILE A 68 5.61 -17.00 18.67
C ILE A 68 6.39 -15.98 19.49
N PHE A 69 6.87 -16.37 20.68
CA PHE A 69 7.67 -15.50 21.55
C PHE A 69 9.00 -15.10 20.89
N GLY A 70 9.67 -16.03 20.23
CA GLY A 70 10.86 -15.74 19.42
C GLY A 70 10.60 -14.67 18.34
N PHE A 71 9.49 -14.79 17.62
CA PHE A 71 9.10 -13.78 16.61
C PHE A 71 8.81 -12.40 17.23
N ILE A 72 8.16 -12.36 18.39
CA ILE A 72 7.90 -11.10 19.12
C ILE A 72 9.22 -10.43 19.50
N LEU A 73 10.19 -11.17 20.03
CA LEU A 73 11.50 -10.64 20.41
C LEU A 73 12.28 -10.13 19.20
N ILE A 74 12.29 -10.87 18.09
CA ILE A 74 12.92 -10.45 16.82
C ILE A 74 12.29 -9.16 16.31
N SER A 75 10.97 -9.08 16.33
CA SER A 75 10.23 -7.87 15.93
C SER A 75 10.60 -6.67 16.80
N ALA A 76 10.65 -6.86 18.12
CA ALA A 76 10.99 -5.81 19.08
C ALA A 76 12.43 -5.29 18.87
N VAL A 77 13.41 -6.18 18.71
CA VAL A 77 14.82 -5.82 18.50
C VAL A 77 15.04 -5.08 17.17
N SER A 78 14.29 -5.42 16.12
CA SER A 78 14.43 -4.80 14.81
C SER A 78 13.63 -3.50 14.63
N LYS A 79 12.70 -3.20 15.54
CA LYS A 79 11.77 -2.07 15.42
C LYS A 79 12.49 -0.72 15.30
N ASN A 80 13.44 -0.43 16.19
CA ASN A 80 14.14 0.85 16.17
C ASN A 80 15.00 1.01 14.91
N TYR A 81 15.69 -0.03 14.50
CA TYR A 81 16.46 -0.03 13.26
C TYR A 81 15.59 0.28 12.03
N ARG A 82 14.41 -0.36 11.92
CA ARG A 82 13.46 -0.06 10.83
C ARG A 82 12.99 1.39 10.88
N LEU A 83 12.64 1.88 12.06
CA LEU A 83 12.21 3.28 12.23
C LEU A 83 13.34 4.25 11.89
N ASN A 84 14.57 3.99 12.34
CA ASN A 84 15.74 4.81 12.03
C ASN A 84 16.02 4.87 10.52
N PHE A 85 15.87 3.75 9.81
CA PHE A 85 16.00 3.74 8.34
C PHE A 85 14.91 4.62 7.70
N LYS A 86 13.65 4.46 8.08
CA LYS A 86 12.54 5.25 7.55
C LYS A 86 12.75 6.75 7.83
N THR A 87 13.04 7.13 9.07
CA THR A 87 13.19 8.53 9.47
C THR A 87 14.45 9.21 8.91
N LYS A 88 15.56 8.48 8.74
CA LYS A 88 16.83 9.09 8.27
C LYS A 88 16.99 9.01 6.76
N ILE A 89 16.62 7.87 6.15
CA ILE A 89 16.88 7.64 4.74
C ILE A 89 15.67 8.00 3.88
N ILE A 90 14.47 7.47 4.21
CA ILE A 90 13.29 7.74 3.38
C ILE A 90 12.90 9.22 3.46
N THR A 91 12.97 9.86 4.63
CA THR A 91 12.74 11.32 4.74
C THR A 91 13.68 12.12 3.84
N LYS A 92 14.98 11.79 3.80
CA LYS A 92 15.94 12.49 2.93
C LYS A 92 15.66 12.24 1.45
N ILE A 93 15.30 10.99 1.08
CA ILE A 93 14.90 10.64 -0.29
C ILE A 93 13.66 11.41 -0.69
N THR A 94 12.69 11.58 0.22
CA THR A 94 11.45 12.34 -0.02
C THR A 94 11.78 13.81 -0.33
N GLY A 95 12.57 14.48 0.51
CA GLY A 95 12.96 15.87 0.26
C GLY A 95 13.82 16.04 -1.00
N PHE A 96 14.57 15.02 -1.41
CA PHE A 96 15.29 15.04 -2.68
C PHE A 96 14.36 14.88 -3.89
N ALA A 97 13.31 14.04 -3.76
CA ALA A 97 12.33 13.82 -4.82
C ALA A 97 11.43 15.05 -5.01
N ASP A 98 10.94 15.61 -3.90
CA ASP A 98 10.14 16.84 -3.88
C ASP A 98 10.08 17.42 -2.47
N GLU A 99 10.55 18.65 -2.30
CA GLU A 99 10.58 19.35 -1.01
C GLU A 99 9.19 19.71 -0.46
N SER A 100 8.17 19.73 -1.32
CA SER A 100 6.78 20.00 -0.93
C SER A 100 6.09 18.81 -0.28
N ILE A 101 6.70 17.62 -0.32
CA ILE A 101 6.16 16.39 0.23
C ILE A 101 6.72 16.12 1.62
N THR A 102 5.84 15.90 2.57
CA THR A 102 6.17 15.49 3.94
C THR A 102 5.95 14.00 4.09
N TYR A 103 6.88 13.32 4.78
CA TYR A 103 6.83 11.89 5.06
C TYR A 103 6.66 11.59 6.55
N SER A 104 5.75 10.68 6.87
CA SER A 104 5.49 10.20 8.23
C SER A 104 5.48 8.65 8.26
N PRO A 105 6.52 8.00 8.82
CA PRO A 105 6.67 6.54 8.80
C PRO A 105 5.49 5.77 9.40
N GLY A 106 4.90 6.28 10.48
CA GLY A 106 3.77 5.68 11.19
C GLY A 106 2.41 6.26 10.81
N GLY A 107 2.36 7.22 9.90
CA GLY A 107 1.13 7.80 9.39
C GLY A 107 0.45 6.93 8.35
N THR A 108 -0.80 7.23 8.05
CA THR A 108 -1.58 6.56 7.01
C THR A 108 -2.69 7.48 6.51
N VAL A 109 -3.09 7.32 5.26
CA VAL A 109 -4.36 7.85 4.77
C VAL A 109 -5.49 7.31 5.65
N SER A 110 -6.51 8.12 5.92
CA SER A 110 -7.57 7.71 6.84
C SER A 110 -8.39 6.53 6.31
N GLN A 111 -8.94 5.73 7.23
CA GLN A 111 -9.88 4.67 6.86
C GLN A 111 -11.14 5.24 6.20
N ASP A 112 -11.56 6.46 6.61
CA ASP A 112 -12.73 7.11 6.02
C ASP A 112 -12.49 7.48 4.56
N GLU A 113 -11.31 7.99 4.20
CA GLU A 113 -10.96 8.22 2.78
C GLU A 113 -10.99 6.91 1.97
N PHE A 114 -10.48 5.82 2.55
CA PHE A 114 -10.54 4.51 1.90
C PHE A 114 -11.99 4.04 1.67
N ILE A 115 -12.85 4.18 2.66
CA ILE A 115 -14.27 3.82 2.57
C ILE A 115 -15.01 4.75 1.61
N ASN A 116 -14.78 6.06 1.71
CA ASN A 116 -15.43 7.08 0.88
C ASN A 116 -15.09 6.94 -0.61
N SER A 117 -13.92 6.37 -0.93
CA SER A 117 -13.58 6.06 -2.32
C SER A 117 -14.58 5.13 -3.00
N SER A 118 -15.30 4.33 -2.23
CA SER A 118 -16.27 3.31 -2.70
C SER A 118 -15.71 2.33 -3.74
N ILE A 119 -14.38 2.24 -3.87
CA ILE A 119 -13.70 1.27 -4.77
C ILE A 119 -14.05 -0.16 -4.36
N PHE A 120 -14.04 -0.43 -3.06
CA PHE A 120 -14.27 -1.77 -2.50
C PHE A 120 -15.62 -1.84 -1.77
N LYS A 121 -16.50 -2.76 -2.21
CA LYS A 121 -17.83 -2.95 -1.59
C LYS A 121 -17.80 -3.63 -0.22
N GLN A 122 -16.74 -4.38 0.06
CA GLN A 122 -16.65 -5.15 1.29
C GLN A 122 -16.47 -4.22 2.50
N LEU A 123 -17.18 -4.50 3.59
CA LEU A 123 -17.03 -3.76 4.84
C LEU A 123 -15.59 -3.87 5.33
N CYS A 124 -14.89 -2.73 5.36
CA CYS A 124 -13.57 -2.60 5.94
C CYS A 124 -13.70 -2.27 7.43
N ASN A 125 -13.50 -3.27 8.30
CA ASN A 125 -13.54 -3.10 9.75
C ASN A 125 -12.19 -3.41 10.43
N SER A 126 -11.16 -3.62 9.64
CA SER A 126 -9.76 -3.71 10.07
C SER A 126 -8.89 -3.03 9.03
N PHE A 127 -8.38 -1.86 9.37
CA PHE A 127 -7.56 -1.02 8.51
C PHE A 127 -6.23 -0.75 9.19
N LYS A 128 -5.14 -0.91 8.46
CA LYS A 128 -3.78 -0.57 8.90
C LYS A 128 -3.05 0.06 7.75
N GLY A 129 -2.22 1.04 8.04
CA GLY A 129 -1.33 1.62 7.06
C GLY A 129 -0.04 2.09 7.70
N GLU A 130 0.91 2.43 6.86
CA GLU A 130 2.22 2.99 7.18
C GLU A 130 2.74 3.78 5.99
N ASP A 131 3.85 4.46 6.19
CA ASP A 131 4.52 5.23 5.14
C ASP A 131 3.61 6.28 4.48
N HIS A 132 3.13 7.23 5.28
CA HIS A 132 2.27 8.30 4.83
C HIS A 132 3.08 9.46 4.24
N PHE A 133 2.78 9.78 3.01
CA PHE A 133 3.30 10.93 2.28
C PHE A 133 2.15 11.90 2.01
N HIS A 134 2.35 13.18 2.24
CA HIS A 134 1.36 14.21 1.95
C HIS A 134 2.02 15.54 1.60
N GLY A 135 1.38 16.29 0.77
CA GLY A 135 1.87 17.59 0.33
C GLY A 135 1.11 18.13 -0.86
N LYS A 136 1.77 18.94 -1.66
CA LYS A 136 1.12 19.61 -2.77
C LYS A 136 2.06 19.65 -3.97
N ILE A 137 1.72 18.96 -5.04
CA ILE A 137 2.43 19.03 -6.31
C ILE A 137 1.78 20.13 -7.16
N ASP A 138 2.52 21.21 -7.44
CA ASP A 138 2.00 22.45 -8.02
C ASP A 138 0.75 22.94 -7.25
N LYS A 139 -0.43 22.70 -7.81
CA LYS A 139 -1.72 23.15 -7.26
C LYS A 139 -2.55 22.00 -6.71
N THR A 140 -2.12 20.75 -6.90
CA THR A 140 -2.84 19.55 -6.52
C THR A 140 -2.37 19.06 -5.16
N ALA A 141 -3.25 19.08 -4.17
CA ALA A 141 -2.99 18.44 -2.88
C ALA A 141 -3.03 16.93 -3.07
N ILE A 142 -2.05 16.23 -2.51
CA ILE A 142 -1.96 14.78 -2.56
C ILE A 142 -1.66 14.19 -1.19
N GLU A 143 -2.13 12.99 -0.98
CA GLU A 143 -1.67 12.11 0.09
C GLU A 143 -1.71 10.65 -0.36
N PHE A 144 -0.78 9.84 0.14
CA PHE A 144 -0.78 8.40 -0.10
C PHE A 144 -0.06 7.65 1.02
N SER A 145 -0.41 6.39 1.19
CA SER A 145 0.25 5.49 2.12
C SER A 145 0.15 4.04 1.68
N GLU A 146 0.99 3.18 2.24
CA GLU A 146 0.77 1.75 2.17
C GLU A 146 -0.37 1.36 3.10
N VAL A 147 -1.35 0.60 2.60
CA VAL A 147 -2.50 0.17 3.39
C VAL A 147 -2.79 -1.31 3.25
N VAL A 148 -3.30 -1.89 4.33
CA VAL A 148 -3.88 -3.23 4.36
C VAL A 148 -5.28 -3.12 4.94
N ALA A 149 -6.28 -3.21 4.07
CA ALA A 149 -7.69 -3.21 4.41
C ALA A 149 -8.22 -4.64 4.47
N ARG A 150 -8.91 -5.00 5.55
CA ARG A 150 -9.46 -6.35 5.77
C ARG A 150 -10.89 -6.30 6.24
N HIS A 151 -11.63 -7.34 5.90
CA HIS A 151 -12.89 -7.67 6.52
C HIS A 151 -12.65 -8.69 7.63
N ARG A 152 -12.98 -8.31 8.86
CA ARG A 152 -12.92 -9.19 10.02
C ARG A 152 -14.33 -9.73 10.31
N THR A 153 -14.45 -11.05 10.31
CA THR A 153 -15.64 -11.76 10.75
C THR A 153 -15.33 -12.54 12.02
N THR A 154 -16.32 -12.70 12.87
CA THR A 154 -16.19 -13.45 14.11
C THR A 154 -17.18 -14.61 14.09
N SER A 155 -16.71 -15.81 14.38
CA SER A 155 -17.54 -17.01 14.50
C SER A 155 -17.38 -17.64 15.90
N GLY A 156 -18.44 -18.27 16.41
CA GLY A 156 -18.47 -18.87 17.76
C GLY A 156 -18.83 -17.89 18.86
N THR A 157 -19.09 -18.42 20.05
CA THR A 157 -19.51 -17.70 21.26
C THR A 157 -18.58 -17.99 22.44
N GLY A 158 -18.45 -17.03 23.36
CA GLY A 158 -17.64 -17.19 24.56
C GLY A 158 -16.17 -17.48 24.26
N SER A 159 -15.58 -18.46 24.96
CA SER A 159 -14.17 -18.88 24.82
C SER A 159 -13.83 -19.55 23.46
N LYS A 160 -14.84 -19.90 22.65
CA LYS A 160 -14.67 -20.50 21.32
C LYS A 160 -14.73 -19.47 20.18
N ARG A 161 -14.72 -18.19 20.51
CA ARG A 161 -14.73 -17.10 19.52
C ARG A 161 -13.46 -17.15 18.65
N LYS A 162 -13.65 -17.26 17.32
CA LYS A 162 -12.58 -17.23 16.34
C LYS A 162 -12.78 -16.02 15.42
N GLU A 163 -11.70 -15.31 15.14
CA GLU A 163 -11.69 -14.20 14.19
C GLU A 163 -11.08 -14.66 12.87
N HIS A 164 -11.76 -14.33 11.77
CA HIS A 164 -11.29 -14.56 10.42
C HIS A 164 -11.06 -13.23 9.73
N TYR A 165 -9.95 -13.09 9.04
CA TYR A 165 -9.57 -11.89 8.32
C TYR A 165 -9.49 -12.19 6.82
N THR A 166 -10.33 -11.54 6.03
CA THR A 166 -10.25 -11.57 4.57
C THR A 166 -9.65 -10.27 4.08
N THR A 167 -8.55 -10.33 3.33
CA THR A 167 -7.91 -9.15 2.77
C THR A 167 -8.75 -8.61 1.61
N ILE A 168 -9.23 -7.37 1.75
CA ILE A 168 -9.94 -6.61 0.73
C ILE A 168 -8.92 -5.99 -0.23
N PHE A 169 -7.92 -5.30 0.34
CA PHE A 169 -6.89 -4.63 -0.42
C PHE A 169 -5.56 -4.64 0.35
N LYS A 170 -4.47 -4.76 -0.40
CA LYS A 170 -3.10 -4.51 0.07
C LYS A 170 -2.34 -3.80 -1.04
N GLY A 171 -1.71 -2.65 -0.72
CA GLY A 171 -0.93 -1.87 -1.66
C GLY A 171 -0.90 -0.40 -1.30
N VAL A 172 -0.62 0.46 -2.27
CA VAL A 172 -0.65 1.92 -2.08
C VAL A 172 -2.05 2.45 -2.36
N PHE A 173 -2.55 3.25 -1.43
CA PHE A 173 -3.78 4.02 -1.59
C PHE A 173 -3.42 5.50 -1.68
N PHE A 174 -3.78 6.12 -2.79
CA PHE A 174 -3.44 7.48 -3.17
C PHE A 174 -4.71 8.31 -3.30
N VAL A 175 -4.69 9.54 -2.79
CA VAL A 175 -5.77 10.51 -2.85
C VAL A 175 -5.21 11.81 -3.40
N ALA A 176 -5.88 12.41 -4.37
CA ALA A 176 -5.54 13.72 -4.88
C ALA A 176 -6.78 14.60 -5.07
N ASP A 177 -6.61 15.91 -4.88
CA ASP A 177 -7.61 16.90 -5.29
C ASP A 177 -7.63 16.99 -6.82
N PHE A 178 -8.77 16.74 -7.44
CA PHE A 178 -8.94 16.79 -8.88
C PHE A 178 -9.30 18.17 -9.43
N ASN A 179 -9.40 19.16 -8.56
CA ASN A 179 -9.79 20.54 -8.90
C ASN A 179 -11.11 20.66 -9.67
N LYS A 180 -11.99 19.67 -9.60
CA LYS A 180 -13.34 19.66 -10.13
C LYS A 180 -14.29 19.07 -9.10
N HIS A 181 -15.48 19.63 -9.00
CA HIS A 181 -16.54 19.04 -8.17
C HIS A 181 -17.36 18.07 -9.03
N PHE A 182 -17.29 16.78 -8.71
CA PHE A 182 -18.11 15.77 -9.38
C PHE A 182 -19.49 15.74 -8.74
N LYS A 183 -20.53 15.72 -9.57
CA LYS A 183 -21.92 15.61 -9.10
C LYS A 183 -22.28 14.17 -8.77
N THR A 184 -21.64 13.24 -9.45
CA THR A 184 -21.89 11.80 -9.32
C THR A 184 -20.58 11.06 -9.08
N HIS A 185 -20.71 9.77 -8.82
CA HIS A 185 -19.58 8.89 -8.58
C HIS A 185 -19.23 8.09 -9.84
N THR A 186 -17.97 8.14 -10.26
CA THR A 186 -17.45 7.35 -11.38
C THR A 186 -16.33 6.44 -10.91
N LEU A 187 -16.49 5.13 -11.16
CA LEU A 187 -15.53 4.07 -10.81
C LEU A 187 -14.90 3.49 -12.06
N VAL A 188 -13.57 3.35 -12.04
CA VAL A 188 -12.78 2.66 -13.06
C VAL A 188 -12.11 1.46 -12.42
N LEU A 189 -12.51 0.27 -12.82
CA LEU A 189 -12.07 -0.99 -12.22
C LEU A 189 -11.38 -1.87 -13.27
N PRO A 190 -10.36 -2.68 -12.89
CA PRO A 190 -9.79 -3.66 -13.81
C PRO A 190 -10.85 -4.63 -14.34
N ASP A 191 -10.84 -4.97 -15.64
CA ASP A 191 -11.79 -5.92 -16.26
C ASP A 191 -11.90 -7.26 -15.51
N THR A 192 -10.77 -7.75 -14.95
CA THR A 192 -10.78 -8.94 -14.10
C THR A 192 -11.62 -8.80 -12.82
N ALA A 193 -11.95 -7.57 -12.41
CA ALA A 193 -12.80 -7.35 -11.24
C ALA A 193 -14.27 -7.70 -11.55
N GLU A 194 -14.75 -7.47 -12.77
CA GLU A 194 -16.09 -7.83 -13.20
C GLU A 194 -16.33 -9.34 -13.07
N LYS A 195 -15.38 -10.16 -13.52
CA LYS A 195 -15.46 -11.63 -13.44
C LYS A 195 -15.47 -12.16 -12.00
N LEU A 196 -14.79 -11.48 -11.07
CA LEU A 196 -14.80 -11.82 -9.65
C LEU A 196 -16.09 -11.35 -8.96
N PHE A 197 -16.63 -10.21 -9.34
CA PHE A 197 -17.82 -9.63 -8.73
C PHE A 197 -19.12 -10.22 -9.30
N GLY A 198 -19.15 -10.65 -10.57
CA GLY A 198 -20.29 -11.33 -11.18
C GLY A 198 -20.65 -12.68 -10.51
N LYS A 199 -19.65 -13.45 -10.07
CA LYS A 199 -19.88 -14.71 -9.32
C LYS A 199 -20.25 -14.48 -7.85
N ILE A 200 -19.84 -13.36 -7.23
CA ILE A 200 -20.16 -13.02 -5.83
C ILE A 200 -21.48 -12.24 -5.76
N GLY A 201 -21.84 -11.52 -6.84
CA GLY A 201 -23.04 -10.66 -6.89
C GLY A 201 -24.37 -11.43 -6.77
N GLN A 202 -24.42 -12.71 -7.11
CA GLN A 202 -25.62 -13.52 -6.95
C GLN A 202 -26.01 -13.81 -5.49
N ASN A 203 -25.07 -13.71 -4.55
CA ASN A 203 -25.31 -13.95 -3.12
C ASN A 203 -25.41 -12.67 -2.26
N LEU A 204 -25.33 -11.48 -2.84
CA LEU A 204 -25.31 -10.19 -2.11
C LEU A 204 -26.46 -9.25 -2.46
N GLN A 205 -27.66 -9.82 -2.75
CA GLN A 205 -28.88 -9.03 -2.97
C GLN A 205 -29.33 -8.17 -1.76
N SER A 206 -28.66 -8.25 -0.62
CA SER A 206 -29.02 -7.52 0.61
C SER A 206 -28.15 -6.29 0.93
N MET A 207 -27.12 -5.97 0.15
CA MET A 207 -26.31 -4.76 0.36
C MET A 207 -26.45 -3.83 -0.85
N SER A 208 -27.41 -2.92 -0.76
CA SER A 208 -27.74 -1.88 -1.74
C SER A 208 -26.69 -0.76 -1.80
N PHE A 209 -25.46 -1.08 -2.18
CA PHE A 209 -24.53 -0.09 -2.73
C PHE A 209 -24.53 -0.28 -4.24
N THR A 210 -25.39 0.46 -4.94
CA THR A 210 -25.40 0.54 -6.39
C THR A 210 -24.10 1.19 -6.83
N ARG A 211 -23.33 0.52 -7.71
CA ARG A 211 -22.12 1.12 -8.35
C ARG A 211 -22.50 2.04 -9.50
N GLY A 212 -23.77 2.40 -9.64
CA GLY A 212 -24.26 3.01 -10.86
C GLY A 212 -24.36 1.98 -12.00
N GLU A 213 -24.60 2.48 -13.21
CA GLU A 213 -24.70 1.68 -14.43
C GLU A 213 -23.33 1.41 -15.03
N LEU A 214 -23.18 0.28 -15.72
CA LEU A 214 -22.00 -0.01 -16.53
C LEU A 214 -21.98 0.92 -17.75
N ILE A 215 -20.96 1.75 -17.84
CA ILE A 215 -20.79 2.70 -18.93
C ILE A 215 -19.84 2.09 -19.96
N LYS A 216 -20.31 1.97 -21.19
CA LYS A 216 -19.45 1.65 -22.33
C LYS A 216 -18.85 2.92 -22.92
N LEU A 217 -17.55 2.91 -23.08
CA LEU A 217 -16.78 4.01 -23.66
C LEU A 217 -16.35 3.65 -25.08
N GLU A 218 -15.89 4.64 -25.83
CA GLU A 218 -15.58 4.47 -27.26
C GLU A 218 -14.13 4.01 -27.50
N ASP A 219 -13.32 3.87 -26.45
CA ASP A 219 -11.91 3.45 -26.54
C ASP A 219 -11.79 1.93 -26.33
N PRO A 220 -11.55 1.13 -27.39
CA PRO A 220 -11.46 -0.33 -27.28
C PRO A 220 -10.23 -0.80 -26.48
N GLU A 221 -9.17 0.00 -26.42
CA GLU A 221 -7.95 -0.34 -25.66
C GLU A 221 -8.19 -0.17 -24.18
N PHE A 222 -8.87 0.90 -23.79
CA PHE A 222 -9.29 1.13 -22.41
C PHE A 222 -10.29 0.07 -21.93
N GLU A 223 -11.31 -0.27 -22.74
CA GLU A 223 -12.33 -1.27 -22.39
C GLU A 223 -11.77 -2.70 -22.22
N LYS A 224 -10.65 -3.03 -22.88
CA LYS A 224 -9.96 -4.33 -22.63
C LYS A 224 -9.31 -4.39 -21.26
N GLU A 225 -8.96 -3.26 -20.69
CA GLU A 225 -8.21 -3.16 -19.44
C GLU A 225 -9.08 -2.81 -18.25
N PHE A 226 -10.18 -2.09 -18.49
CA PHE A 226 -11.04 -1.53 -17.46
C PHE A 226 -12.54 -1.61 -17.81
N CYS A 227 -13.36 -1.68 -16.76
CA CYS A 227 -14.79 -1.42 -16.80
C CYS A 227 -15.12 -0.17 -15.99
N VAL A 228 -16.09 0.61 -16.45
CA VAL A 228 -16.50 1.87 -15.83
C VAL A 228 -17.93 1.76 -15.31
N TYR A 229 -18.15 2.23 -14.10
CA TYR A 229 -19.47 2.33 -13.49
C TYR A 229 -19.70 3.78 -13.09
N SER A 230 -20.88 4.33 -13.35
CA SER A 230 -21.27 5.68 -12.93
C SER A 230 -22.76 5.81 -12.76
N ASP A 231 -23.18 6.79 -11.96
CA ASP A 231 -24.59 7.17 -11.81
C ASP A 231 -25.05 8.12 -12.95
N ASP A 232 -24.10 8.73 -13.68
CA ASP A 232 -24.35 9.61 -14.83
C ASP A 232 -23.37 9.33 -15.96
N GLN A 233 -23.91 8.87 -17.10
CA GLN A 233 -23.13 8.56 -18.30
C GLN A 233 -22.46 9.79 -18.92
N ILE A 234 -23.12 10.95 -18.86
CA ILE A 234 -22.63 12.19 -19.44
C ILE A 234 -21.42 12.67 -18.64
N GLU A 235 -21.54 12.70 -17.30
CA GLU A 235 -20.44 13.09 -16.43
C GLU A 235 -19.27 12.10 -16.52
N ALA A 236 -19.52 10.78 -16.58
CA ALA A 236 -18.48 9.78 -16.74
C ALA A 236 -17.65 9.98 -18.01
N ARG A 237 -18.31 10.21 -19.17
CA ARG A 237 -17.63 10.51 -20.45
C ARG A 237 -16.89 11.83 -20.43
N TYR A 238 -17.41 12.78 -19.68
CA TYR A 238 -16.76 14.06 -19.50
C TYR A 238 -15.50 13.97 -18.63
N ILE A 239 -15.52 13.15 -17.57
CA ILE A 239 -14.35 12.87 -16.72
C ILE A 239 -13.32 12.06 -17.52
N LEU A 240 -13.76 10.95 -18.13
CA LEU A 240 -12.92 10.03 -18.86
C LEU A 240 -12.77 10.48 -20.32
N SER A 241 -12.16 11.65 -20.52
CA SER A 241 -11.80 12.08 -21.86
C SER A 241 -10.86 11.08 -22.54
N PRO A 242 -10.78 11.02 -23.89
CA PRO A 242 -9.85 10.13 -24.60
C PRO A 242 -8.41 10.25 -24.11
N ALA A 243 -7.95 11.46 -23.82
CA ALA A 243 -6.61 11.69 -23.31
C ALA A 243 -6.40 11.11 -21.89
N LEU A 244 -7.39 11.20 -21.00
CA LEU A 244 -7.29 10.62 -19.66
C LEU A 244 -7.38 9.09 -19.72
N MET A 245 -8.23 8.52 -20.56
CA MET A 245 -8.31 7.07 -20.77
C MET A 245 -6.96 6.49 -21.21
N GLN A 246 -6.34 7.09 -22.21
CA GLN A 246 -5.00 6.69 -22.67
C GLN A 246 -3.98 6.76 -21.53
N ARG A 247 -3.95 7.85 -20.75
CA ARG A 247 -3.05 8.01 -19.60
C ARG A 247 -3.27 6.94 -18.51
N ILE A 248 -4.52 6.57 -18.22
CA ILE A 248 -4.84 5.51 -17.27
C ILE A 248 -4.32 4.14 -17.76
N VAL A 249 -4.45 3.84 -19.06
CA VAL A 249 -3.92 2.60 -19.65
C VAL A 249 -2.39 2.58 -19.56
N GLU A 250 -1.72 3.66 -19.94
CA GLU A 250 -0.26 3.80 -19.84
C GLU A 250 0.21 3.67 -18.38
N PHE A 251 -0.48 4.33 -17.44
CA PHE A 251 -0.23 4.25 -16.01
C PHE A 251 -0.33 2.81 -15.50
N LYS A 252 -1.41 2.08 -15.84
CA LYS A 252 -1.56 0.66 -15.47
C LYS A 252 -0.40 -0.20 -16.01
N ARG A 253 0.01 0.03 -17.27
CA ARG A 253 1.12 -0.69 -17.90
C ARG A 253 2.45 -0.40 -17.20
N LYS A 254 2.70 0.86 -16.84
CA LYS A 254 3.89 1.30 -16.09
C LYS A 254 4.01 0.58 -14.75
N TRP A 255 2.90 0.40 -14.04
CA TRP A 255 2.85 -0.30 -12.75
C TRP A 255 2.78 -1.83 -12.87
N ASN A 256 2.33 -2.34 -14.01
CA ASN A 256 2.15 -3.77 -14.28
C ASN A 256 1.39 -4.51 -13.16
N THR A 257 0.33 -3.88 -12.65
CA THR A 257 -0.50 -4.42 -11.57
C THR A 257 -1.96 -3.98 -11.71
N LYS A 258 -2.81 -4.44 -10.80
CA LYS A 258 -4.20 -3.98 -10.74
C LYS A 258 -4.25 -2.57 -10.17
N VAL A 259 -4.86 -1.68 -10.94
CA VAL A 259 -5.12 -0.28 -10.58
C VAL A 259 -6.62 -0.06 -10.58
N TYR A 260 -7.11 0.61 -9.57
CA TYR A 260 -8.51 0.98 -9.40
C TYR A 260 -8.57 2.48 -9.22
N LEU A 261 -9.53 3.17 -9.86
CA LEU A 261 -9.73 4.60 -9.68
C LEU A 261 -11.18 4.88 -9.29
N SER A 262 -11.37 5.95 -8.54
CA SER A 262 -12.67 6.49 -8.19
C SER A 262 -12.62 8.00 -8.25
N PHE A 263 -13.57 8.59 -8.93
CA PHE A 263 -13.79 10.03 -9.03
C PHE A 263 -15.05 10.36 -8.25
N ARG A 264 -14.90 11.12 -7.17
CA ARG A 264 -16.01 11.44 -6.27
C ARG A 264 -15.78 12.78 -5.57
N ASP A 265 -16.80 13.56 -5.45
CA ASP A 265 -16.77 14.91 -4.85
C ASP A 265 -15.75 15.81 -5.59
N SER A 266 -14.61 16.12 -5.02
CA SER A 266 -13.52 16.84 -5.68
C SER A 266 -12.22 16.03 -5.67
N LYS A 267 -12.30 14.71 -5.48
CA LYS A 267 -11.13 13.85 -5.30
C LYS A 267 -11.05 12.75 -6.33
N VAL A 268 -9.83 12.40 -6.68
CA VAL A 268 -9.52 11.12 -7.31
C VAL A 268 -8.84 10.22 -6.29
N TYR A 269 -9.37 9.01 -6.15
CA TYR A 269 -8.80 7.94 -5.36
C TYR A 269 -8.20 6.90 -6.28
N ILE A 270 -6.97 6.46 -5.98
CA ILE A 270 -6.27 5.46 -6.78
C ILE A 270 -5.75 4.38 -5.85
N ALA A 271 -6.15 3.13 -6.10
CA ALA A 271 -5.65 1.98 -5.36
C ALA A 271 -4.75 1.13 -6.28
N ILE A 272 -3.47 1.05 -5.94
CA ILE A 272 -2.45 0.30 -6.68
C ILE A 272 -2.13 -0.96 -5.88
N LYS A 273 -2.55 -2.13 -6.38
CA LYS A 273 -2.33 -3.39 -5.68
C LYS A 273 -0.86 -3.78 -5.69
N LEU A 274 -0.28 -3.99 -4.50
CA LEU A 274 1.10 -4.45 -4.35
C LEU A 274 1.14 -5.67 -3.41
N ASN A 275 2.02 -6.61 -3.73
CA ASN A 275 2.22 -7.79 -2.88
C ASN A 275 3.41 -7.64 -1.92
N LYS A 276 4.29 -6.67 -2.19
CA LYS A 276 5.44 -6.31 -1.34
C LYS A 276 5.19 -5.00 -0.62
N ASN A 277 5.81 -4.83 0.54
CA ASN A 277 5.90 -3.52 1.18
C ASN A 277 7.01 -2.71 0.48
N LEU A 278 6.78 -1.41 0.34
CA LEU A 278 7.77 -0.45 -0.15
C LEU A 278 8.57 0.11 1.05
N PHE A 279 9.57 0.89 0.79
CA PHE A 279 10.32 1.67 1.80
C PHE A 279 10.83 0.87 3.02
N GLU A 280 10.91 -0.45 2.90
CA GLU A 280 11.39 -1.33 3.96
C GLU A 280 12.92 -1.47 3.93
N THR A 281 13.51 -1.56 5.12
CA THR A 281 14.93 -1.92 5.26
C THR A 281 15.15 -3.44 5.13
N ARG A 282 16.40 -3.86 5.10
CA ARG A 282 16.80 -5.27 4.98
C ARG A 282 17.55 -5.72 6.23
N LEU A 283 17.35 -6.98 6.64
CA LEU A 283 18.21 -7.71 7.57
C LEU A 283 19.13 -8.65 6.78
N PHE A 284 20.27 -9.00 7.35
CA PHE A 284 21.28 -9.94 6.80
C PHE A 284 21.89 -9.54 5.46
N LYS A 285 21.52 -8.40 4.89
CA LYS A 285 22.07 -7.87 3.65
C LYS A 285 22.38 -6.39 3.83
N SER A 286 23.55 -5.93 3.39
CA SER A 286 23.97 -4.53 3.54
C SER A 286 22.93 -3.58 2.93
N ILE A 287 22.68 -2.47 3.62
CA ILE A 287 21.88 -1.34 3.10
C ILE A 287 22.75 -0.30 2.40
N VAL A 288 24.10 -0.40 2.51
CA VAL A 288 25.05 0.39 1.74
C VAL A 288 25.13 -0.20 0.34
N ASP A 289 24.07 0.01 -0.42
CA ASP A 289 23.81 -0.58 -1.74
C ASP A 289 23.05 0.44 -2.57
N TYR A 290 23.71 1.02 -3.57
CA TYR A 290 23.13 2.06 -4.42
C TYR A 290 21.84 1.59 -5.10
N ALA A 291 21.82 0.38 -5.68
CA ALA A 291 20.66 -0.15 -6.39
C ALA A 291 19.44 -0.33 -5.49
N PHE A 292 19.67 -0.72 -4.23
CA PHE A 292 18.60 -0.81 -3.24
C PHE A 292 17.99 0.55 -2.92
N ILE A 293 18.82 1.58 -2.75
CA ILE A 293 18.33 2.93 -2.46
C ILE A 293 17.70 3.54 -3.72
N GLU A 294 18.27 3.31 -4.89
CA GLU A 294 17.70 3.73 -6.17
C GLU A 294 16.30 3.13 -6.42
N GLU A 295 16.06 1.89 -5.99
CA GLU A 295 14.71 1.31 -6.06
C GLU A 295 13.69 2.11 -5.23
N ASN A 296 14.05 2.54 -4.01
CA ASN A 296 13.16 3.31 -3.15
C ASN A 296 12.81 4.67 -3.76
N ILE A 297 13.80 5.42 -4.27
CA ILE A 297 13.51 6.71 -4.91
C ILE A 297 12.68 6.52 -6.17
N ARG A 298 12.95 5.49 -6.97
CA ARG A 298 12.19 5.21 -8.17
C ARG A 298 10.71 4.95 -7.87
N PHE A 299 10.39 4.21 -6.81
CA PHE A 299 9.01 4.01 -6.38
C PHE A 299 8.35 5.31 -5.93
N LEU A 300 9.06 6.10 -5.11
CA LEU A 300 8.54 7.37 -4.61
C LEU A 300 8.21 8.32 -5.76
N VAL A 301 9.12 8.45 -6.70
CA VAL A 301 8.94 9.33 -7.87
C VAL A 301 7.80 8.85 -8.77
N LEU A 302 7.64 7.52 -8.93
CA LEU A 302 6.49 6.99 -9.65
C LEU A 302 5.16 7.38 -8.97
N LEU A 303 5.13 7.41 -7.63
CA LEU A 303 3.94 7.79 -6.87
C LEU A 303 3.67 9.30 -6.94
N ILE A 304 4.69 10.13 -6.78
CA ILE A 304 4.59 11.60 -6.92
C ILE A 304 4.18 11.96 -8.36
N GLY A 305 4.77 11.29 -9.34
CA GLY A 305 4.49 11.49 -10.77
C GLY A 305 3.08 11.11 -11.23
N ILE A 306 2.24 10.51 -10.38
CA ILE A 306 0.84 10.22 -10.68
C ILE A 306 0.08 11.50 -11.10
N VAL A 307 0.40 12.63 -10.47
CA VAL A 307 -0.23 13.93 -10.75
C VAL A 307 0.03 14.34 -12.21
N GLU A 308 1.24 14.16 -12.71
CA GLU A 308 1.62 14.44 -14.09
C GLU A 308 1.10 13.35 -15.04
N ASP A 309 1.31 12.08 -14.69
CA ASP A 309 0.89 10.93 -15.50
C ASP A 309 -0.60 11.00 -15.83
N LEU A 310 -1.44 11.40 -14.88
CA LEU A 310 -2.89 11.54 -15.07
C LEU A 310 -3.34 12.96 -15.38
N ASN A 311 -2.40 13.92 -15.47
CA ASN A 311 -2.67 15.33 -15.76
C ASN A 311 -3.66 15.99 -14.77
N LEU A 312 -3.53 15.70 -13.48
CA LEU A 312 -4.43 16.19 -12.45
C LEU A 312 -4.29 17.70 -12.19
N ASN A 313 -3.16 18.30 -12.59
CA ASN A 313 -2.88 19.74 -12.46
C ASN A 313 -3.65 20.61 -13.47
N THR A 314 -4.27 20.03 -14.50
CA THR A 314 -4.90 20.81 -15.55
C THR A 314 -6.19 21.43 -15.05
N ARG A 315 -6.19 22.76 -14.90
CA ARG A 315 -7.35 23.57 -14.56
C ARG A 315 -8.23 23.84 -15.79
N ILE A 316 -8.51 22.84 -16.59
CA ILE A 316 -9.51 22.99 -17.69
C ILE A 316 -10.89 23.28 -17.10
N TRP A 317 -11.06 23.07 -15.81
CA TRP A 317 -12.31 23.16 -15.07
C TRP A 317 -12.13 24.07 -13.86
N THR A 318 -12.48 25.33 -14.00
CA THR A 318 -12.55 26.25 -12.85
C THR A 318 -13.64 25.79 -11.88
N LYS A 319 -13.28 25.60 -10.61
CA LYS A 319 -14.27 25.61 -9.51
C LYS A 319 -14.99 26.96 -9.59
N GLN A 320 -16.25 26.97 -10.02
CA GLN A 320 -17.13 28.12 -9.85
C GLN A 320 -17.54 28.22 -8.42
#